data_d60df87c4ffd8ce5c7d5dcc5692b2a49
#
_entry.id   d60df87c4ffd8ce5c7d5dcc5692b2a49
#
_cell.length_a   1.000
_cell.length_b   1.000
_cell.length_c   1.000
_cell.angle_alpha   90.00
_cell.angle_beta   90.00
_cell.angle_gamma   90.00
#
_symmetry.space_group_name_H-M   'P 1'
#
loop_
_entity.id
_entity.type
_entity.pdbx_description
1 polymer ?
#
loop_
_entity_poly.entity_id
_entity_poly.type
_entity_poly.pdbx_seq_one_letter_code
_entity_poly.pdbx_strand_id
1 'polypeptide(L)'
;KGKFVTLIVCLYDSKTGETYLCNAGDNLVHVFEAASKKINTIKLKETPAAGPFPLFMVDMKGGFIVEKSKLQKDDILFLYTDGIEEATRIVRDSDFKPILLPKKDGNGEIVYSKDGTMEYDKKEELLEADRVEGIIEAVLRKEKFILQKEQNPNPSEKLEFDFTNCQGNIGEAVIALCSIEKVFRMYKPSTVTVNDTIKVDKRIDDFLKKYFNLYNEYCIKAPENIEKEESNYVYYSYVMEDEQKDDLTLLAIRRQ
;
A
#
# COMPACT_ATOMS: atom_id res chain seq x y z
N LYS A 1 -3.40 14.51 25.18
CA LYS A 1 -3.83 14.17 23.80
C LYS A 1 -4.67 12.91 23.90
N GLY A 2 -5.94 12.93 23.43
CA GLY A 2 -6.79 11.75 23.38
C GLY A 2 -6.22 10.73 22.40
N LYS A 3 -6.27 9.44 22.77
CA LYS A 3 -5.98 8.34 21.83
C LYS A 3 -7.24 8.04 21.05
N PHE A 4 -7.11 7.67 19.79
CA PHE A 4 -8.20 7.24 18.94
C PHE A 4 -7.79 5.99 18.16
N VAL A 5 -8.78 5.28 17.65
CA VAL A 5 -8.60 4.11 16.82
C VAL A 5 -9.54 4.23 15.62
N THR A 6 -9.02 4.02 14.43
CA THR A 6 -9.81 3.78 13.24
C THR A 6 -10.04 2.28 13.09
N LEU A 7 -11.25 1.86 12.73
CA LEU A 7 -11.56 0.46 12.56
C LEU A 7 -12.76 0.26 11.63
N ILE A 8 -12.77 -0.89 10.95
CA ILE A 8 -13.95 -1.44 10.29
C ILE A 8 -14.29 -2.76 10.97
N VAL A 9 -15.56 -2.91 11.36
CA VAL A 9 -16.12 -4.18 11.85
C VAL A 9 -16.94 -4.80 10.72
N CYS A 10 -16.59 -6.02 10.34
CA CYS A 10 -17.30 -6.78 9.31
C CYS A 10 -17.85 -8.07 9.90
N LEU A 11 -19.17 -8.24 9.84
CA LEU A 11 -19.85 -9.51 10.11
C LEU A 11 -20.26 -10.12 8.76
N TYR A 12 -19.73 -11.30 8.45
CA TYR A 12 -19.96 -12.02 7.21
C TYR A 12 -20.72 -13.32 7.45
N ASP A 13 -21.85 -13.50 6.77
CA ASP A 13 -22.59 -14.76 6.74
C ASP A 13 -22.15 -15.59 5.52
N SER A 14 -21.38 -16.64 5.77
CA SER A 14 -20.83 -17.50 4.72
C SER A 14 -21.90 -18.28 3.93
N LYS A 15 -23.12 -18.47 4.47
CA LYS A 15 -24.20 -19.18 3.79
C LYS A 15 -24.93 -18.29 2.79
N THR A 16 -25.22 -17.08 3.19
CA THR A 16 -26.00 -16.13 2.36
C THR A 16 -25.15 -15.18 1.55
N GLY A 17 -23.88 -14.95 1.99
CA GLY A 17 -22.99 -13.93 1.46
C GLY A 17 -23.31 -12.53 1.98
N GLU A 18 -24.23 -12.39 2.92
CA GLU A 18 -24.56 -11.10 3.53
C GLU A 18 -23.37 -10.61 4.37
N THR A 19 -23.06 -9.33 4.19
CA THR A 19 -22.03 -8.61 4.92
C THR A 19 -22.66 -7.42 5.63
N TYR A 20 -22.32 -7.26 6.90
CA TYR A 20 -22.73 -6.12 7.71
C TYR A 20 -21.46 -5.38 8.11
N LEU A 21 -21.34 -4.13 7.67
CA LEU A 21 -20.16 -3.31 7.79
C LEU A 21 -20.46 -2.11 8.69
N CYS A 22 -19.60 -1.89 9.68
CA CYS A 22 -19.67 -0.74 10.55
C CYS A 22 -18.28 -0.11 10.66
N ASN A 23 -18.16 1.16 10.31
CA ASN A 23 -16.88 1.85 10.38
C ASN A 23 -16.81 2.81 11.56
N ALA A 24 -15.57 3.11 11.98
CA ALA A 24 -15.23 4.17 12.90
C ALA A 24 -13.94 4.85 12.39
N GLY A 25 -14.11 5.81 11.49
CA GLY A 25 -13.02 6.63 10.94
C GLY A 25 -12.40 6.13 9.63
N ASP A 26 -12.60 4.86 9.26
CA ASP A 26 -12.21 4.30 7.96
C ASP A 26 -13.48 3.86 7.22
N ASN A 27 -13.70 4.36 6.01
CA ASN A 27 -14.99 4.24 5.34
C ASN A 27 -14.92 3.61 3.93
N LEU A 28 -13.77 3.10 3.51
CA LEU A 28 -13.62 2.47 2.19
C LEU A 28 -13.57 0.95 2.31
N VAL A 29 -14.32 0.30 1.44
CA VAL A 29 -14.39 -1.16 1.35
C VAL A 29 -14.29 -1.54 -0.12
N HIS A 30 -13.34 -2.41 -0.45
CA HIS A 30 -13.05 -2.80 -1.82
C HIS A 30 -13.60 -4.21 -2.08
N VAL A 31 -14.41 -4.35 -3.12
CA VAL A 31 -14.98 -5.64 -3.53
C VAL A 31 -14.56 -5.95 -4.96
N PHE A 32 -13.77 -6.99 -5.14
CA PHE A 32 -13.57 -7.54 -6.47
C PHE A 32 -14.80 -8.35 -6.86
N GLU A 33 -15.54 -7.87 -7.85
CA GLU A 33 -16.71 -8.50 -8.39
C GLU A 33 -16.31 -9.55 -9.44
N ALA A 34 -16.58 -10.81 -9.18
CA ALA A 34 -16.22 -11.91 -10.09
C ALA A 34 -16.87 -11.79 -11.46
N ALA A 35 -18.07 -11.22 -11.53
CA ALA A 35 -18.85 -11.06 -12.77
C ALA A 35 -18.24 -9.99 -13.70
N SER A 36 -17.90 -8.82 -13.17
CA SER A 36 -17.28 -7.71 -13.92
C SER A 36 -15.76 -7.84 -14.04
N LYS A 37 -15.15 -8.64 -13.14
CA LYS A 37 -13.69 -8.76 -12.93
C LYS A 37 -13.03 -7.41 -12.61
N LYS A 38 -13.71 -6.58 -11.85
CA LYS A 38 -13.25 -5.24 -11.44
C LYS A 38 -13.42 -5.04 -9.95
N ILE A 39 -12.61 -4.14 -9.41
CA ILE A 39 -12.83 -3.62 -8.07
C ILE A 39 -13.99 -2.62 -8.11
N ASN A 40 -14.91 -2.79 -7.18
CA ASN A 40 -15.96 -1.83 -6.84
C ASN A 40 -15.70 -1.33 -5.43
N THR A 41 -15.34 -0.06 -5.30
CA THR A 41 -15.08 0.56 -4.00
C THR A 41 -16.36 1.11 -3.42
N ILE A 42 -16.78 0.55 -2.29
CA ILE A 42 -17.98 0.94 -1.54
C ILE A 42 -17.55 1.98 -0.50
N LYS A 43 -18.08 3.20 -0.64
CA LYS A 43 -17.89 4.23 0.38
C LYS A 43 -18.99 4.12 1.43
N LEU A 44 -18.61 3.71 2.63
CA LEU A 44 -19.51 3.69 3.79
C LEU A 44 -19.79 5.12 4.28
N LYS A 45 -20.86 5.29 5.03
CA LYS A 45 -21.18 6.57 5.65
C LYS A 45 -20.08 6.99 6.61
N GLU A 46 -19.65 8.23 6.51
CA GLU A 46 -18.60 8.77 7.37
C GLU A 46 -19.03 8.78 8.84
N THR A 47 -18.20 8.22 9.69
CA THR A 47 -18.36 8.19 11.15
C THR A 47 -17.05 8.61 11.81
N PRO A 48 -17.09 9.22 13.00
CA PRO A 48 -15.86 9.59 13.69
C PRO A 48 -15.08 8.34 14.13
N ALA A 49 -13.75 8.47 14.19
CA ALA A 49 -12.90 7.45 14.80
C ALA A 49 -13.34 7.15 16.26
N ALA A 50 -13.10 5.94 16.72
CA ALA A 50 -13.44 5.54 18.08
C ALA A 50 -12.46 6.17 19.11
N GLY A 51 -12.99 6.75 20.17
CA GLY A 51 -12.24 7.26 21.32
C GLY A 51 -12.09 8.77 21.46
N PRO A 52 -11.97 9.60 20.39
CA PRO A 52 -11.75 11.04 20.59
C PRO A 52 -12.98 11.79 21.12
N PHE A 53 -14.17 11.26 20.86
CA PHE A 53 -15.43 11.91 21.26
C PHE A 53 -16.21 11.05 22.26
N PRO A 54 -16.86 11.68 23.26
CA PRO A 54 -17.83 11.00 24.12
C PRO A 54 -18.98 10.42 23.29
N LEU A 55 -19.56 9.31 23.73
CA LEU A 55 -20.62 8.58 22.99
C LEU A 55 -21.79 9.49 22.59
N PHE A 56 -22.24 10.40 23.49
CA PHE A 56 -23.34 11.33 23.17
C PHE A 56 -23.04 12.23 21.96
N MET A 57 -21.78 12.62 21.75
CA MET A 57 -21.39 13.43 20.60
C MET A 57 -21.38 12.59 19.31
N VAL A 58 -21.02 11.32 19.41
CA VAL A 58 -21.11 10.37 18.30
C VAL A 58 -22.58 10.15 17.92
N ASP A 59 -23.47 9.99 18.92
CA ASP A 59 -24.90 9.81 18.71
C ASP A 59 -25.55 11.04 18.08
N MET A 60 -25.13 12.25 18.47
CA MET A 60 -25.59 13.51 17.84
C MET A 60 -25.24 13.59 16.35
N LYS A 61 -24.17 12.91 15.91
CA LYS A 61 -23.77 12.84 14.49
C LYS A 61 -24.40 11.63 13.77
N GLY A 62 -25.29 10.87 14.41
CA GLY A 62 -26.01 9.73 13.85
C GLY A 62 -25.46 8.38 14.26
N GLY A 63 -24.50 8.32 15.19
CA GLY A 63 -23.96 7.09 15.77
C GLY A 63 -23.07 6.30 14.81
N PHE A 64 -22.70 5.11 15.24
CA PHE A 64 -22.06 4.11 14.38
C PHE A 64 -23.14 3.35 13.60
N ILE A 65 -23.10 3.43 12.29
CA ILE A 65 -24.13 2.88 11.41
C ILE A 65 -23.64 1.56 10.83
N VAL A 66 -24.50 0.55 10.86
CA VAL A 66 -24.29 -0.72 10.19
C VAL A 66 -24.90 -0.65 8.78
N GLU A 67 -24.06 -0.81 7.78
CA GLU A 67 -24.48 -0.90 6.38
C GLU A 67 -24.46 -2.36 5.92
N LYS A 68 -25.46 -2.73 5.13
CA LYS A 68 -25.60 -4.09 4.62
C LYS A 68 -25.19 -4.13 3.15
N SER A 69 -24.33 -5.10 2.84
CA SER A 69 -23.94 -5.46 1.47
C SER A 69 -24.11 -6.96 1.27
N LYS A 70 -23.87 -7.45 0.06
CA LYS A 70 -23.95 -8.87 -0.24
C LYS A 70 -22.93 -9.25 -1.29
N LEU A 71 -21.98 -10.09 -0.93
CA LEU A 71 -21.05 -10.69 -1.86
C LEU A 71 -21.78 -11.75 -2.71
N GLN A 72 -21.56 -11.74 -4.01
CA GLN A 72 -21.97 -12.83 -4.88
C GLN A 72 -20.95 -13.98 -4.83
N LYS A 73 -21.29 -15.11 -5.42
CA LYS A 73 -20.35 -16.23 -5.51
C LYS A 73 -19.06 -15.80 -6.22
N ASP A 74 -17.93 -16.16 -5.63
CA ASP A 74 -16.58 -15.84 -6.08
C ASP A 74 -16.14 -14.38 -5.94
N ASP A 75 -17.00 -13.47 -5.46
CA ASP A 75 -16.58 -12.13 -5.07
C ASP A 75 -15.58 -12.16 -3.92
N ILE A 76 -14.68 -11.18 -3.89
CA ILE A 76 -13.67 -11.04 -2.86
C ILE A 76 -13.78 -9.66 -2.22
N LEU A 77 -14.02 -9.64 -0.92
CA LEU A 77 -13.97 -8.45 -0.09
C LEU A 77 -12.53 -8.23 0.38
N PHE A 78 -12.02 -7.03 0.19
CA PHE A 78 -10.75 -6.56 0.73
C PHE A 78 -11.00 -5.44 1.72
N LEU A 79 -10.43 -5.58 2.91
CA LEU A 79 -10.36 -4.55 3.96
C LEU A 79 -8.89 -4.34 4.27
N TYR A 80 -8.38 -3.14 4.12
CA TYR A 80 -7.00 -2.81 4.43
C TYR A 80 -6.90 -1.39 4.99
N THR A 81 -5.85 -1.15 5.76
CA THR A 81 -5.56 0.18 6.31
C THR A 81 -5.04 1.11 5.21
N ASP A 82 -5.26 2.40 5.38
CA ASP A 82 -4.78 3.49 4.52
C ASP A 82 -3.27 3.44 4.27
N GLY A 83 -2.48 2.86 5.17
CA GLY A 83 -1.05 2.68 5.01
C GLY A 83 -0.60 1.99 3.71
N ILE A 84 -1.51 1.28 3.00
CA ILE A 84 -1.21 0.73 1.67
C ILE A 84 -1.32 1.83 0.59
N GLU A 85 -2.44 2.53 0.53
CA GLU A 85 -2.68 3.58 -0.47
C GLU A 85 -1.82 4.82 -0.22
N GLU A 86 -1.57 5.14 1.05
CA GLU A 86 -0.74 6.24 1.52
C GLU A 86 0.75 5.89 1.59
N ALA A 87 1.13 4.67 1.15
CA ALA A 87 2.55 4.33 1.01
C ALA A 87 3.28 5.39 0.20
N THR A 88 4.29 6.01 0.81
CA THR A 88 4.93 7.21 0.30
C THR A 88 6.34 6.88 -0.19
N ARG A 89 6.71 7.41 -1.35
CA ARG A 89 8.09 7.43 -1.82
C ARG A 89 8.59 8.85 -2.06
N ILE A 90 9.89 9.05 -1.99
CA ILE A 90 10.54 10.32 -2.35
C ILE A 90 10.79 10.31 -3.87
N VAL A 91 10.33 11.36 -4.55
CA VAL A 91 10.59 11.56 -5.98
C VAL A 91 12.04 12.02 -6.16
N ARG A 92 12.76 11.37 -7.11
CA ARG A 92 14.20 11.61 -7.36
C ARG A 92 14.42 12.00 -8.82
N ASP A 93 15.48 12.78 -9.03
CA ASP A 93 15.96 13.14 -10.36
C ASP A 93 16.82 12.03 -11.00
N SER A 94 17.37 12.28 -12.18
CA SER A 94 18.27 11.34 -12.90
C SER A 94 19.56 10.99 -12.15
N ASP A 95 19.98 11.83 -11.21
CA ASP A 95 21.15 11.60 -10.35
C ASP A 95 20.76 10.89 -9.04
N PHE A 96 19.51 10.42 -8.92
CA PHE A 96 18.92 9.79 -7.73
C PHE A 96 18.80 10.71 -6.50
N LYS A 97 18.94 12.02 -6.69
CA LYS A 97 18.78 13.00 -5.61
C LYS A 97 17.30 13.35 -5.40
N PRO A 98 16.86 13.54 -4.14
CA PRO A 98 15.52 14.01 -3.86
C PRO A 98 15.23 15.33 -4.57
N ILE A 99 14.09 15.42 -5.24
CA ILE A 99 13.55 16.69 -5.75
C ILE A 99 13.02 17.48 -4.55
N LEU A 100 13.46 18.72 -4.45
CA LEU A 100 13.08 19.63 -3.38
C LEU A 100 12.01 20.60 -3.87
N LEU A 101 10.98 20.81 -3.07
CA LEU A 101 9.94 21.81 -3.28
C LEU A 101 9.98 22.84 -2.14
N PRO A 102 9.69 24.14 -2.41
CA PRO A 102 9.53 25.10 -1.35
C PRO A 102 8.49 24.63 -0.33
N LYS A 103 8.91 24.58 0.94
CA LYS A 103 8.02 24.22 2.04
C LYS A 103 6.92 25.24 2.18
N LYS A 104 5.68 24.77 2.34
CA LYS A 104 4.50 25.61 2.54
C LYS A 104 3.88 25.34 3.90
N ASP A 105 3.37 26.39 4.52
CA ASP A 105 2.58 26.30 5.74
C ASP A 105 1.14 25.84 5.47
N GLY A 106 0.32 25.74 6.54
CA GLY A 106 -1.09 25.36 6.44
C GLY A 106 -1.97 26.33 5.62
N ASN A 107 -1.48 27.54 5.29
CA ASN A 107 -2.17 28.52 4.45
C ASN A 107 -1.64 28.51 3.01
N GLY A 108 -0.62 27.68 2.71
CA GLY A 108 0.01 27.58 1.40
C GLY A 108 1.12 28.60 1.15
N GLU A 109 1.53 29.38 2.16
CA GLU A 109 2.62 30.34 2.07
C GLU A 109 3.99 29.68 2.26
N ILE A 110 5.02 30.20 1.58
CA ILE A 110 6.38 29.69 1.66
C ILE A 110 6.96 29.94 3.06
N VAL A 111 7.51 28.90 3.66
CA VAL A 111 8.14 28.94 4.97
C VAL A 111 9.61 29.37 4.85
N TYR A 112 10.01 30.31 5.70
CA TYR A 112 11.38 30.74 5.86
C TYR A 112 11.88 30.43 7.26
N SER A 113 13.14 30.00 7.38
CA SER A 113 13.84 29.82 8.65
C SER A 113 14.10 31.18 9.33
N LYS A 114 14.55 31.14 10.58
CA LYS A 114 14.80 32.36 11.39
C LYS A 114 15.87 33.29 10.79
N ASP A 115 16.74 32.78 9.95
CA ASP A 115 17.80 33.55 9.24
C ASP A 115 17.34 34.07 7.86
N GLY A 116 16.07 33.85 7.49
CA GLY A 116 15.50 34.29 6.23
C GLY A 116 15.75 33.35 5.05
N THR A 117 16.32 32.16 5.29
CA THR A 117 16.53 31.14 4.24
C THR A 117 15.24 30.39 3.97
N MET A 118 14.90 30.18 2.69
CA MET A 118 13.74 29.38 2.28
C MET A 118 13.92 27.92 2.74
N GLU A 119 12.89 27.36 3.38
CA GLU A 119 12.84 25.95 3.73
C GLU A 119 12.31 25.12 2.56
N TYR A 120 12.79 23.88 2.47
CA TYR A 120 12.40 22.93 1.42
C TYR A 120 11.97 21.61 2.03
N ASP A 121 10.93 21.02 1.44
CA ASP A 121 10.52 19.63 1.69
C ASP A 121 10.89 18.78 0.48
N LYS A 122 11.08 17.48 0.72
CA LYS A 122 11.25 16.50 -0.35
C LYS A 122 9.91 16.31 -1.07
N LYS A 123 9.94 16.28 -2.40
CA LYS A 123 8.75 15.92 -3.17
C LYS A 123 8.42 14.46 -2.91
N GLU A 124 7.20 14.20 -2.47
CA GLU A 124 6.69 12.86 -2.19
C GLU A 124 5.61 12.48 -3.21
N GLU A 125 5.46 11.18 -3.43
CA GLU A 125 4.39 10.57 -4.23
C GLU A 125 3.74 9.46 -3.41
N LEU A 126 2.42 9.39 -3.43
CA LEU A 126 1.63 8.32 -2.81
C LEU A 126 1.39 7.18 -3.79
N LEU A 127 1.22 5.96 -3.28
CA LEU A 127 0.85 4.80 -4.10
C LEU A 127 -0.53 4.97 -4.74
N GLU A 128 -1.48 5.49 -3.98
CA GLU A 128 -2.86 5.77 -4.35
C GLU A 128 -3.71 4.53 -4.74
N ALA A 129 -5.03 4.67 -4.61
CA ALA A 129 -6.00 3.60 -4.84
C ALA A 129 -5.91 2.98 -6.24
N ASP A 130 -5.72 3.77 -7.27
CA ASP A 130 -5.70 3.29 -8.67
C ASP A 130 -4.64 2.20 -8.91
N ARG A 131 -3.45 2.36 -8.30
CA ARG A 131 -2.38 1.36 -8.42
C ARG A 131 -2.66 0.12 -7.56
N VAL A 132 -3.26 0.33 -6.39
CA VAL A 132 -3.67 -0.74 -5.47
C VAL A 132 -4.76 -1.60 -6.09
N GLU A 133 -5.82 -0.99 -6.61
CA GLU A 133 -6.89 -1.69 -7.31
C GLU A 133 -6.37 -2.37 -8.58
N GLY A 134 -5.54 -1.68 -9.34
CA GLY A 134 -4.98 -2.18 -10.59
C GLY A 134 -4.16 -3.47 -10.43
N ILE A 135 -3.34 -3.59 -9.37
CA ILE A 135 -2.57 -4.82 -9.15
C ILE A 135 -3.47 -5.98 -8.68
N ILE A 136 -4.48 -5.72 -7.84
CA ILE A 136 -5.44 -6.75 -7.43
C ILE A 136 -6.16 -7.30 -8.67
N GLU A 137 -6.68 -6.42 -9.51
CA GLU A 137 -7.37 -6.80 -10.75
C GLU A 137 -6.46 -7.60 -11.66
N ALA A 138 -5.21 -7.17 -11.86
CA ALA A 138 -4.26 -7.85 -12.73
C ALA A 138 -3.94 -9.27 -12.25
N VAL A 139 -3.73 -9.48 -10.96
CA VAL A 139 -3.54 -10.83 -10.40
C VAL A 139 -4.76 -11.71 -10.62
N LEU A 140 -5.95 -11.21 -10.28
CA LEU A 140 -7.19 -12.01 -10.36
C LEU A 140 -7.64 -12.27 -11.81
N ARG A 141 -7.26 -11.40 -12.75
CA ARG A 141 -7.47 -11.57 -14.20
C ARG A 141 -6.35 -12.34 -14.89
N LYS A 142 -5.21 -12.53 -14.23
CA LYS A 142 -3.99 -13.11 -14.80
C LYS A 142 -3.43 -12.28 -15.96
N GLU A 143 -3.28 -11.01 -15.70
CA GLU A 143 -2.81 -10.02 -16.68
C GLU A 143 -1.47 -9.41 -16.25
N LYS A 144 -0.88 -8.62 -17.13
CA LYS A 144 0.29 -7.81 -16.80
C LYS A 144 -0.13 -6.51 -16.14
N PHE A 145 0.68 -6.07 -15.19
CA PHE A 145 0.51 -4.79 -14.52
C PHE A 145 1.79 -3.96 -14.62
N ILE A 146 1.66 -2.70 -15.01
CA ILE A 146 2.79 -1.77 -15.10
C ILE A 146 2.66 -0.77 -13.95
N LEU A 147 3.61 -0.83 -13.02
CA LEU A 147 3.72 0.17 -11.96
C LEU A 147 4.38 1.44 -12.52
N GLN A 148 3.59 2.48 -12.69
CA GLN A 148 4.09 3.79 -13.06
C GLN A 148 4.47 4.58 -11.80
N LYS A 149 5.65 5.20 -11.83
CA LYS A 149 6.15 6.11 -10.82
C LYS A 149 6.42 7.46 -11.43
N GLU A 150 6.10 8.54 -10.71
CA GLU A 150 6.42 9.89 -11.15
C GLU A 150 7.94 10.06 -11.25
N GLN A 151 8.42 10.63 -12.36
CA GLN A 151 9.84 10.90 -12.59
C GLN A 151 10.75 9.73 -12.16
N ASN A 152 10.52 8.57 -12.74
CA ASN A 152 11.42 7.44 -12.54
C ASN A 152 12.84 7.85 -13.01
N PRO A 153 13.88 7.78 -12.16
CA PRO A 153 15.26 8.12 -12.54
C PRO A 153 15.73 7.36 -13.77
N ASN A 154 15.19 6.19 -14.00
CA ASN A 154 15.45 5.40 -15.20
C ASN A 154 14.15 5.20 -16.00
N PRO A 155 13.73 6.19 -16.81
CA PRO A 155 12.45 6.16 -17.52
C PRO A 155 12.36 5.04 -18.57
N SER A 156 13.48 4.43 -18.96
CA SER A 156 13.51 3.25 -19.82
C SER A 156 13.17 1.95 -19.07
N GLU A 157 13.24 1.93 -17.76
CA GLU A 157 12.86 0.77 -16.96
C GLU A 157 11.33 0.66 -16.85
N LYS A 158 10.81 -0.39 -17.44
CA LYS A 158 9.40 -0.74 -17.34
C LYS A 158 9.20 -1.63 -16.11
N LEU A 159 8.64 -1.08 -15.05
CA LEU A 159 8.32 -1.82 -13.82
C LEU A 159 7.08 -2.67 -14.07
N GLU A 160 7.29 -3.87 -14.62
CA GLU A 160 6.21 -4.77 -15.04
C GLU A 160 6.10 -5.98 -14.11
N PHE A 161 4.88 -6.25 -13.68
CA PHE A 161 4.48 -7.53 -13.09
C PHE A 161 3.78 -8.36 -14.15
N ASP A 162 4.19 -9.61 -14.32
CA ASP A 162 3.57 -10.56 -15.27
C ASP A 162 2.84 -11.67 -14.52
N PHE A 163 1.53 -11.53 -14.40
CA PHE A 163 0.66 -12.50 -13.72
C PHE A 163 -0.01 -13.49 -14.68
N THR A 164 0.36 -13.54 -15.96
CA THR A 164 -0.27 -14.40 -16.97
C THR A 164 -0.22 -15.89 -16.58
N ASN A 165 0.79 -16.30 -15.82
CA ASN A 165 0.98 -17.68 -15.34
C ASN A 165 0.68 -17.86 -13.85
N CYS A 166 0.02 -16.90 -13.19
CA CYS A 166 -0.37 -17.04 -11.79
C CYS A 166 -1.63 -17.91 -11.63
N GLN A 167 -1.95 -18.30 -10.40
CA GLN A 167 -3.20 -19.02 -10.12
C GLN A 167 -4.42 -18.09 -10.12
N GLY A 168 -4.22 -16.79 -9.88
CA GLY A 168 -5.28 -15.79 -9.80
C GLY A 168 -6.18 -16.01 -8.57
N ASN A 169 -5.56 -16.38 -7.44
CA ASN A 169 -6.28 -16.64 -6.21
C ASN A 169 -6.12 -15.52 -5.17
N ILE A 170 -6.93 -15.57 -4.12
CA ILE A 170 -6.93 -14.58 -3.05
C ILE A 170 -5.56 -14.46 -2.33
N GLY A 171 -4.84 -15.57 -2.16
CA GLY A 171 -3.53 -15.55 -1.52
C GLY A 171 -2.50 -14.77 -2.34
N GLU A 172 -2.48 -14.95 -3.67
CA GLU A 172 -1.62 -14.18 -4.56
C GLU A 172 -2.01 -12.70 -4.59
N ALA A 173 -3.31 -12.37 -4.55
CA ALA A 173 -3.77 -10.97 -4.49
C ALA A 173 -3.32 -10.27 -3.20
N VAL A 174 -3.38 -10.95 -2.04
CA VAL A 174 -2.89 -10.45 -0.75
C VAL A 174 -1.38 -10.19 -0.80
N ILE A 175 -0.59 -11.14 -1.33
CA ILE A 175 0.87 -10.97 -1.42
C ILE A 175 1.22 -9.87 -2.44
N ALA A 176 0.45 -9.73 -3.52
CA ALA A 176 0.64 -8.68 -4.51
C ALA A 176 0.50 -7.27 -3.91
N LEU A 177 -0.46 -7.06 -3.00
CA LEU A 177 -0.63 -5.79 -2.29
C LEU A 177 0.60 -5.42 -1.47
N CYS A 178 1.12 -6.35 -0.67
CA CYS A 178 2.36 -6.12 0.08
C CYS A 178 3.58 -5.94 -0.84
N SER A 179 3.56 -6.58 -2.02
CA SER A 179 4.66 -6.52 -2.98
C SER A 179 4.69 -5.22 -3.77
N ILE A 180 3.53 -4.67 -4.17
CA ILE A 180 3.48 -3.39 -4.89
C ILE A 180 3.93 -2.24 -3.98
N GLU A 181 3.50 -2.25 -2.72
CA GLU A 181 3.92 -1.27 -1.71
C GLU A 181 5.45 -1.29 -1.56
N LYS A 182 6.03 -2.49 -1.41
CA LYS A 182 7.47 -2.67 -1.31
C LYS A 182 8.22 -2.14 -2.53
N VAL A 183 7.83 -2.55 -3.74
CA VAL A 183 8.47 -2.10 -5.00
C VAL A 183 8.27 -0.60 -5.23
N PHE A 184 7.15 -0.04 -4.80
CA PHE A 184 6.87 1.40 -4.93
C PHE A 184 7.89 2.24 -4.16
N ARG A 185 8.26 1.82 -2.95
CA ARG A 185 9.24 2.52 -2.09
C ARG A 185 10.69 2.20 -2.42
N MET A 186 10.98 1.10 -3.12
CA MET A 186 12.34 0.69 -3.48
C MET A 186 12.94 1.58 -4.56
N TYR A 187 14.25 1.84 -4.44
CA TYR A 187 15.05 2.53 -5.45
C TYR A 187 16.51 2.07 -5.43
N LYS A 188 17.20 2.24 -6.57
CA LYS A 188 18.65 2.02 -6.68
C LYS A 188 19.34 3.36 -6.54
N PRO A 189 20.16 3.60 -5.50
CA PRO A 189 20.97 4.81 -5.41
C PRO A 189 22.16 4.76 -6.38
N SER A 190 22.68 5.92 -6.79
CA SER A 190 23.86 6.03 -7.65
C SER A 190 25.15 5.53 -6.99
N THR A 191 25.21 5.61 -5.66
CA THR A 191 26.33 5.14 -4.84
C THR A 191 25.78 4.36 -3.66
N VAL A 192 26.21 3.12 -3.49
CA VAL A 192 25.77 2.25 -2.39
C VAL A 192 26.98 1.90 -1.53
N THR A 193 26.83 2.03 -0.23
CA THR A 193 27.78 1.49 0.72
C THR A 193 27.47 0.03 1.01
N VAL A 194 28.48 -0.78 1.27
CA VAL A 194 28.34 -2.24 1.52
C VAL A 194 27.45 -2.54 2.73
N ASN A 195 27.18 -1.56 3.58
CA ASN A 195 26.41 -1.70 4.81
C ASN A 195 24.93 -1.39 4.65
N ASP A 196 24.51 -0.85 3.49
CA ASP A 196 23.10 -0.57 3.24
C ASP A 196 22.40 -1.86 2.83
N THR A 197 21.57 -2.38 3.72
CA THR A 197 20.78 -3.58 3.48
C THR A 197 19.33 -3.33 3.77
N ILE A 198 18.45 -3.93 2.95
CA ILE A 198 17.02 -4.02 3.25
C ILE A 198 16.67 -5.47 3.57
N LYS A 199 15.65 -5.66 4.39
CA LYS A 199 15.07 -6.98 4.65
C LYS A 199 13.74 -7.12 3.93
N VAL A 200 13.51 -8.29 3.32
CA VAL A 200 12.28 -8.61 2.62
C VAL A 200 11.72 -9.91 3.16
N ASP A 201 10.42 -9.96 3.50
CA ASP A 201 9.72 -11.20 3.87
C ASP A 201 9.84 -12.23 2.74
N LYS A 202 10.14 -13.49 3.06
CA LYS A 202 10.36 -14.55 2.07
C LYS A 202 9.20 -14.74 1.11
N ARG A 203 7.96 -14.58 1.56
CA ARG A 203 6.77 -14.74 0.70
C ARG A 203 6.71 -13.63 -0.34
N ILE A 204 7.04 -12.38 0.06
CA ILE A 204 7.15 -11.23 -0.84
C ILE A 204 8.33 -11.43 -1.79
N ASP A 205 9.48 -11.89 -1.28
CA ASP A 205 10.67 -12.17 -2.06
C ASP A 205 10.41 -13.22 -3.16
N ASP A 206 9.82 -14.36 -2.79
CA ASP A 206 9.46 -15.42 -3.74
C ASP A 206 8.44 -14.94 -4.78
N PHE A 207 7.48 -14.13 -4.37
CA PHE A 207 6.48 -13.54 -5.26
C PHE A 207 7.11 -12.56 -6.26
N LEU A 208 7.97 -11.65 -5.79
CA LEU A 208 8.65 -10.68 -6.63
C LEU A 208 9.62 -11.34 -7.61
N LYS A 209 10.37 -12.35 -7.19
CA LYS A 209 11.22 -13.14 -8.09
C LYS A 209 10.45 -13.80 -9.23
N LYS A 210 9.22 -14.21 -8.95
CA LYS A 210 8.39 -14.92 -9.92
C LYS A 210 7.67 -14.00 -10.89
N TYR A 211 7.22 -12.84 -10.43
CA TYR A 211 6.30 -12.00 -11.18
C TYR A 211 6.82 -10.62 -11.54
N PHE A 212 7.84 -10.10 -10.85
CA PHE A 212 8.39 -8.77 -11.13
C PHE A 212 9.65 -8.86 -11.99
N ASN A 213 9.61 -8.28 -13.19
CA ASN A 213 10.63 -8.44 -14.23
C ASN A 213 12.03 -7.95 -13.83
N LEU A 214 12.14 -6.89 -13.02
CA LEU A 214 13.41 -6.28 -12.65
C LEU A 214 13.92 -6.68 -11.27
N TYR A 215 13.25 -7.62 -10.58
CA TYR A 215 13.56 -7.90 -9.19
C TYR A 215 15.02 -8.32 -8.96
N ASN A 216 15.55 -9.20 -9.80
CA ASN A 216 16.94 -9.67 -9.69
C ASN A 216 17.97 -8.58 -10.01
N GLU A 217 17.58 -7.56 -10.78
CA GLU A 217 18.42 -6.40 -11.07
C GLU A 217 18.39 -5.37 -9.94
N TYR A 218 17.27 -5.29 -9.21
CA TYR A 218 17.09 -4.40 -8.08
C TYR A 218 17.73 -4.96 -6.81
N CYS A 219 17.64 -6.27 -6.57
CA CYS A 219 18.02 -6.89 -5.32
C CYS A 219 19.26 -7.78 -5.50
N ILE A 220 20.41 -7.29 -5.08
CA ILE A 220 21.64 -8.08 -4.99
C ILE A 220 21.72 -8.66 -3.57
N LYS A 221 21.80 -9.98 -3.48
CA LYS A 221 21.83 -10.68 -2.18
C LYS A 221 22.99 -10.16 -1.31
N ALA A 222 22.66 -9.85 -0.07
CA ALA A 222 23.64 -9.38 0.90
C ALA A 222 24.68 -10.47 1.20
N PRO A 223 25.92 -10.07 1.57
CA PRO A 223 26.98 -11.02 1.99
C PRO A 223 26.50 -11.95 3.11
N GLU A 224 27.02 -13.18 3.14
CA GLU A 224 26.61 -14.22 4.12
C GLU A 224 26.99 -13.91 5.57
N ASN A 225 27.90 -12.95 5.80
CA ASN A 225 28.38 -12.53 7.11
C ASN A 225 27.45 -11.55 7.84
N ILE A 226 26.32 -11.18 7.26
CA ILE A 226 25.29 -10.43 7.99
C ILE A 226 24.56 -11.42 8.90
N GLU A 227 24.60 -11.16 10.21
CA GLU A 227 23.89 -11.97 11.20
C GLU A 227 22.41 -12.05 10.83
N LYS A 228 21.96 -13.26 10.52
CA LYS A 228 20.57 -13.54 10.15
C LYS A 228 19.78 -13.78 11.43
N GLU A 229 19.29 -12.72 12.04
CA GLU A 229 18.47 -12.85 13.25
C GLU A 229 17.10 -13.50 13.01
N GLU A 230 16.58 -13.45 11.76
CA GLU A 230 15.22 -13.89 11.47
C GLU A 230 15.15 -14.82 10.25
N SER A 231 14.67 -16.05 10.47
CA SER A 231 14.58 -17.10 9.43
C SER A 231 13.58 -16.80 8.30
N ASN A 232 12.66 -15.85 8.51
CA ASN A 232 11.57 -15.52 7.58
C ASN A 232 11.90 -14.37 6.62
N TYR A 233 13.11 -13.81 6.69
CA TYR A 233 13.53 -12.69 5.85
C TYR A 233 14.72 -13.03 4.97
N VAL A 234 14.80 -12.33 3.85
CA VAL A 234 15.97 -12.30 2.95
C VAL A 234 16.56 -10.90 3.00
N TYR A 235 17.88 -10.80 3.00
CA TYR A 235 18.59 -9.52 3.08
C TYR A 235 19.25 -9.21 1.75
N TYR A 236 19.09 -7.98 1.28
CA TYR A 236 19.66 -7.48 0.04
C TYR A 236 20.47 -6.23 0.27
N SER A 237 21.58 -6.12 -0.48
CA SER A 237 22.40 -4.91 -0.62
C SER A 237 22.10 -4.23 -1.96
N TYR A 238 22.61 -3.00 -2.13
CA TYR A 238 22.51 -2.25 -3.38
C TYR A 238 21.10 -1.83 -3.81
N VAL A 239 20.15 -1.94 -2.91
CA VAL A 239 18.83 -1.36 -3.04
C VAL A 239 18.47 -0.66 -1.73
N MET A 240 17.77 0.45 -1.86
CA MET A 240 17.26 1.22 -0.72
C MET A 240 15.75 1.27 -0.80
N GLU A 241 15.12 1.61 0.31
CA GLU A 241 13.69 1.89 0.34
C GLU A 241 13.40 3.14 1.16
N ASP A 242 12.42 3.89 0.74
CA ASP A 242 11.90 4.99 1.53
C ASP A 242 11.16 4.44 2.76
N GLU A 243 11.10 5.23 3.82
CA GLU A 243 10.51 4.83 5.10
C GLU A 243 9.03 4.48 4.93
N GLN A 244 8.61 3.35 5.52
CA GLN A 244 7.21 3.03 5.68
C GLN A 244 6.66 3.86 6.84
N LYS A 245 5.71 4.73 6.54
CA LYS A 245 5.18 5.73 7.50
C LYS A 245 4.07 5.18 8.37
N ASP A 246 3.38 4.13 7.94
CA ASP A 246 2.24 3.57 8.66
C ASP A 246 2.20 2.04 8.59
N ASP A 247 1.44 1.42 9.50
CA ASP A 247 1.27 -0.02 9.59
C ASP A 247 0.34 -0.53 8.47
N LEU A 248 0.71 -1.71 7.92
CA LEU A 248 -0.08 -2.38 6.90
C LEU A 248 -0.89 -3.52 7.53
N THR A 249 -2.20 -3.39 7.48
CA THR A 249 -3.12 -4.47 7.87
C THR A 249 -4.04 -4.79 6.70
N LEU A 250 -4.20 -6.07 6.39
CA LEU A 250 -5.01 -6.53 5.27
C LEU A 250 -5.80 -7.77 5.65
N LEU A 251 -7.10 -7.75 5.37
CA LEU A 251 -7.99 -8.89 5.44
C LEU A 251 -8.68 -9.08 4.08
N ALA A 252 -8.71 -10.31 3.57
CA ALA A 252 -9.46 -10.63 2.37
C ALA A 252 -10.38 -11.84 2.59
N ILE A 253 -11.62 -11.75 2.12
CA ILE A 253 -12.65 -12.80 2.26
C ILE A 253 -13.23 -13.10 0.88
N ARG A 254 -13.13 -14.35 0.41
CA ARG A 254 -13.78 -14.82 -0.80
C ARG A 254 -15.05 -15.59 -0.46
N ARG A 255 -16.16 -15.26 -1.10
CA ARG A 255 -17.37 -16.09 -1.05
C ARG A 255 -17.19 -17.31 -1.95
N GLN A 256 -17.34 -18.52 -1.37
CA GLN A 256 -17.34 -19.79 -2.10
C GLN A 256 -18.74 -20.16 -2.61
#